data_289f683bae1a422e6d6961fc0f40d9f7
#
_entry.id   289f683bae1a422e6d6961fc0f40d9f7
#
_cell.length_a   1.000
_cell.length_b   1.000
_cell.length_c   1.000
_cell.angle_alpha   90.00
_cell.angle_beta   90.00
_cell.angle_gamma   90.00
#
_symmetry.space_group_name_H-M   'P 1'
#
loop_
_entity.id
_entity.type
_entity.pdbx_description
1 polymer ?
#
loop_
_entity_poly.entity_id
_entity_poly.type
_entity_poly.pdbx_seq_one_letter_code
_entity_poly.pdbx_strand_id
1 'polypeptide(L)'
;MVRICARLPRSGGLTGPPPLTPLSTIARTATSSRKYSSSSSFELLRQARLGSQRYFGSSHERFSHHFSTTSDPAPLAPHGPQKGDRVIVALSGGVDSSVTALLLAQASHFDLEAVFMRNWNELDESGHMEPGSGGATGCTWQRDWHDVQAVCRHLGNIPVRMVDLSREYWTQVFEPALDDWRQGTTPNPDVSCNREIKFGALMDRLLPQAGEVSARTKSWLATGHYAHVAWSKQADGQAARPMLMRAQDRTKDQTYYLSSVAEDRLAHAHFPLAHLLKSQVRELARKHSLPTAERRESMGICFVGTRGSDGSKGVSNTQGFSTFLNGYITSAPGEIVDEHGHVVSTHRGLHTLTVGQGARIRGAASKYYVAKKDVAKNRIVVVQGKQHPMLLCRRLYVKEIEWIWREPPPELREGGGARSVTLLAQVRHRQLETECVVSKVEDGRGGYVVEFAEPVLAVAPGQVLGLWRGEWCLGSAVIQSVDTVYDDQTR
;
A
#
# COMPACT_ATOMS: atom_id res chain seq x y z
N MET A 1 45.83 -35.25 -9.78
CA MET A 1 47.01 -35.43 -8.91
C MET A 1 46.66 -34.63 -7.65
N VAL A 2 46.50 -35.13 -6.55
CA VAL A 2 47.00 -35.98 -5.53
C VAL A 2 45.87 -36.25 -4.53
N ARG A 3 45.62 -37.50 -4.22
CA ARG A 3 44.80 -38.03 -3.10
C ARG A 3 45.54 -37.85 -1.78
N ILE A 4 44.75 -37.81 -0.66
CA ILE A 4 45.00 -38.54 0.63
C ILE A 4 43.78 -38.20 1.48
N CYS A 5 42.87 -39.06 1.81
CA CYS A 5 42.67 -40.25 2.65
C CYS A 5 42.97 -40.09 4.15
N ALA A 6 41.93 -40.47 4.91
CA ALA A 6 41.91 -41.14 6.22
C ALA A 6 41.60 -40.23 7.44
N ARG A 7 40.86 -40.59 8.45
CA ARG A 7 40.20 -41.81 9.00
C ARG A 7 39.29 -41.40 10.15
N LEU A 8 38.16 -42.07 10.33
CA LEU A 8 37.37 -42.10 11.55
C LEU A 8 38.08 -42.86 12.69
N PRO A 9 37.69 -42.72 13.94
CA PRO A 9 37.20 -43.89 14.68
C PRO A 9 35.85 -43.75 15.35
N ARG A 10 35.28 -44.94 15.57
CA ARG A 10 34.00 -45.30 16.18
C ARG A 10 34.07 -45.39 17.71
N SER A 11 32.84 -45.51 18.27
CA SER A 11 32.37 -46.12 19.54
C SER A 11 32.05 -45.08 20.63
N GLY A 12 31.00 -45.15 21.38
CA GLY A 12 29.97 -46.11 21.62
C GLY A 12 29.28 -45.69 22.94
N GLY A 13 28.03 -46.06 23.17
CA GLY A 13 27.47 -45.99 24.54
C GLY A 13 25.98 -45.59 24.60
N LEU A 14 25.14 -46.60 24.59
CA LEU A 14 23.73 -46.60 24.96
C LEU A 14 23.55 -46.35 26.46
N THR A 15 22.63 -45.48 26.91
CA THR A 15 21.87 -45.68 28.15
C THR A 15 20.51 -45.00 28.01
N GLY A 16 19.48 -45.75 28.34
CA GLY A 16 18.07 -45.39 28.21
C GLY A 16 17.51 -44.54 29.34
N PRO A 17 16.20 -44.28 29.34
CA PRO A 17 15.57 -43.29 30.20
C PRO A 17 15.11 -43.83 31.54
N PRO A 18 14.97 -43.01 32.59
CA PRO A 18 14.27 -43.37 33.82
C PRO A 18 12.80 -42.89 33.83
N PRO A 19 11.99 -43.42 34.77
CA PRO A 19 10.55 -43.58 34.62
C PRO A 19 9.69 -42.50 35.25
N LEU A 20 8.41 -42.54 34.85
CA LEU A 20 7.26 -41.84 35.42
C LEU A 20 6.91 -42.37 36.81
N THR A 21 6.49 -41.51 37.74
CA THR A 21 5.56 -41.84 38.84
C THR A 21 4.75 -40.62 39.31
N PRO A 22 3.61 -40.78 40.02
CA PRO A 22 2.36 -40.12 39.65
C PRO A 22 1.77 -39.21 40.76
N LEU A 23 0.73 -38.50 40.35
CA LEU A 23 -0.45 -37.98 41.10
C LEU A 23 -0.43 -37.91 42.63
N SER A 24 -0.76 -36.74 43.18
CA SER A 24 -1.58 -36.66 44.40
C SER A 24 -2.55 -35.45 44.31
N THR A 25 -3.80 -35.81 44.50
CA THR A 25 -5.03 -35.05 44.68
C THR A 25 -5.12 -34.49 46.11
N ILE A 26 -5.51 -33.23 46.33
CA ILE A 26 -6.23 -32.73 47.53
C ILE A 26 -6.91 -31.41 47.12
N ALA A 27 -8.19 -31.40 46.99
CA ALA A 27 -9.29 -31.10 47.90
C ALA A 27 -9.58 -29.60 48.15
N ARG A 28 -10.82 -29.35 47.84
CA ARG A 28 -11.66 -28.14 48.01
C ARG A 28 -11.59 -27.51 49.39
N THR A 29 -11.67 -26.16 49.41
CA THR A 29 -12.52 -25.47 50.42
C THR A 29 -13.13 -24.22 49.77
N ALA A 30 -14.45 -24.15 49.91
CA ALA A 30 -15.26 -22.99 49.62
C ALA A 30 -15.36 -22.12 50.86
N THR A 31 -15.39 -20.81 50.70
CA THR A 31 -16.28 -19.93 51.48
C THR A 31 -16.23 -18.48 50.97
N SER A 32 -17.42 -18.00 50.85
CA SER A 32 -17.96 -16.72 51.31
C SER A 32 -18.01 -15.53 50.31
N SER A 33 -19.24 -15.35 49.88
CA SER A 33 -19.81 -14.19 49.19
C SER A 33 -19.66 -12.88 49.97
N ARG A 34 -19.21 -11.82 49.26
CA ARG A 34 -19.64 -10.44 49.57
C ARG A 34 -20.10 -9.75 48.30
N LYS A 35 -21.38 -9.45 48.28
CA LYS A 35 -22.04 -8.57 47.36
C LYS A 35 -21.51 -7.13 47.55
N TYR A 36 -20.97 -6.52 46.52
CA TYR A 36 -20.89 -5.05 46.40
C TYR A 36 -21.63 -4.61 45.16
N SER A 37 -22.61 -3.78 45.39
CA SER A 37 -23.45 -3.15 44.39
C SER A 37 -22.63 -2.17 43.52
N SER A 38 -22.58 -2.40 42.22
CA SER A 38 -21.98 -1.48 41.23
C SER A 38 -23.08 -0.82 40.41
N SER A 39 -23.52 0.37 40.85
CA SER A 39 -24.49 1.19 40.15
C SER A 39 -23.94 2.56 39.75
N SER A 40 -22.62 2.72 39.56
CA SER A 40 -22.05 4.02 39.15
C SER A 40 -21.12 3.97 37.93
N SER A 41 -20.83 2.80 37.37
CA SER A 41 -19.91 2.71 36.21
C SER A 41 -20.61 2.62 34.86
N PHE A 42 -21.93 2.48 34.83
CA PHE A 42 -22.69 2.40 33.56
C PHE A 42 -23.17 3.76 33.03
N GLU A 43 -23.28 4.76 33.90
CA GLU A 43 -23.74 6.11 33.50
C GLU A 43 -22.62 6.92 32.82
N LEU A 44 -21.35 6.72 33.21
CA LEU A 44 -20.20 7.39 32.57
C LEU A 44 -19.89 6.86 31.15
N LEU A 45 -20.21 5.62 30.87
CA LEU A 45 -20.05 5.02 29.51
C LEU A 45 -21.17 5.43 28.54
N ARG A 46 -22.31 5.86 29.07
CA ARG A 46 -23.45 6.31 28.28
C ARG A 46 -23.29 7.77 27.85
N GLN A 47 -22.67 8.62 28.67
CA GLN A 47 -22.34 9.99 28.31
C GLN A 47 -21.17 10.10 27.33
N ALA A 48 -20.21 9.21 27.37
CA ALA A 48 -19.12 9.14 26.39
C ALA A 48 -19.58 8.68 24.99
N ARG A 49 -20.69 7.89 24.91
CA ARG A 49 -21.28 7.49 23.61
C ARG A 49 -22.20 8.57 22.99
N LEU A 50 -22.75 9.45 23.77
CA LEU A 50 -23.60 10.54 23.28
C LEU A 50 -22.77 11.75 22.82
N GLY A 51 -21.52 11.89 23.28
CA GLY A 51 -20.59 12.92 22.82
C GLY A 51 -19.97 12.63 21.44
N SER A 52 -19.82 11.36 21.05
CA SER A 52 -19.22 10.97 19.76
C SER A 52 -20.21 10.99 18.58
N GLN A 53 -21.51 10.98 18.83
CA GLN A 53 -22.53 11.05 17.78
C GLN A 53 -22.90 12.48 17.34
N ARG A 54 -22.49 13.50 18.08
CA ARG A 54 -22.71 14.90 17.66
C ARG A 54 -21.61 15.50 16.79
N TYR A 55 -20.48 14.82 16.60
CA TYR A 55 -19.39 15.28 15.71
C TYR A 55 -19.42 14.67 14.31
N PHE A 56 -20.27 13.66 14.04
CA PHE A 56 -20.38 13.00 12.73
C PHE A 56 -21.57 13.45 11.87
N GLY A 57 -22.38 14.39 12.35
CA GLY A 57 -23.66 14.75 11.72
C GLY A 57 -23.69 16.04 10.91
N SER A 58 -22.60 16.78 10.76
CA SER A 58 -22.68 18.09 10.08
C SER A 58 -21.65 18.39 8.98
N SER A 59 -20.76 17.46 8.65
CA SER A 59 -19.74 17.68 7.60
C SER A 59 -20.11 17.14 6.22
N HIS A 60 -21.14 16.30 6.10
CA HIS A 60 -21.56 15.76 4.80
C HIS A 60 -22.47 16.68 3.97
N GLU A 61 -23.15 17.62 4.58
CA GLU A 61 -24.03 18.54 3.84
C GLU A 61 -23.37 19.86 3.39
N ARG A 62 -22.17 20.18 3.87
CA ARG A 62 -21.45 21.40 3.45
C ARG A 62 -20.55 21.23 2.23
N PHE A 63 -20.31 20.01 1.78
CA PHE A 63 -19.41 19.75 0.65
C PHE A 63 -20.07 19.80 -0.73
N SER A 64 -21.40 19.91 -0.81
CA SER A 64 -22.10 19.88 -2.09
C SER A 64 -22.24 21.24 -2.80
N HIS A 65 -21.83 22.35 -2.20
CA HIS A 65 -22.18 23.68 -2.75
C HIS A 65 -21.02 24.59 -3.19
N HIS A 66 -19.75 24.17 -3.16
CA HIS A 66 -18.65 25.08 -3.53
C HIS A 66 -17.79 24.64 -4.73
N PHE A 67 -18.13 23.56 -5.45
CA PHE A 67 -17.46 23.16 -6.70
C PHE A 67 -18.22 23.56 -7.96
N SER A 68 -18.94 24.66 -7.93
CA SER A 68 -19.57 25.22 -9.13
C SER A 68 -18.74 26.39 -9.62
N THR A 69 -17.97 26.20 -10.66
CA THR A 69 -17.64 27.09 -11.79
C THR A 69 -16.29 26.79 -12.44
N THR A 70 -15.89 25.54 -12.60
CA THR A 70 -14.88 25.18 -13.59
C THR A 70 -15.45 24.07 -14.47
N SER A 71 -15.27 24.19 -15.76
CA SER A 71 -15.74 23.24 -16.76
C SER A 71 -14.97 21.92 -16.71
N ASP A 72 -15.20 21.16 -15.62
CA ASP A 72 -14.71 19.78 -15.56
C ASP A 72 -15.43 18.95 -16.62
N PRO A 73 -14.70 18.15 -17.39
CA PRO A 73 -15.30 17.35 -18.44
C PRO A 73 -16.28 16.35 -17.81
N ALA A 74 -17.54 16.33 -18.27
CA ALA A 74 -18.53 15.40 -17.80
C ALA A 74 -18.11 13.94 -18.13
N PRO A 75 -18.23 12.98 -17.19
CA PRO A 75 -17.96 11.58 -17.49
C PRO A 75 -18.93 11.04 -18.52
N LEU A 76 -18.40 10.34 -19.53
CA LEU A 76 -19.18 9.61 -20.53
C LEU A 76 -19.49 8.19 -20.05
N ALA A 77 -20.44 7.53 -20.73
CA ALA A 77 -20.70 6.10 -20.58
C ALA A 77 -19.40 5.28 -20.73
N PRO A 78 -19.23 4.18 -19.98
CA PRO A 78 -17.97 3.47 -19.88
C PRO A 78 -17.46 2.95 -21.23
N HIS A 79 -16.29 3.36 -21.64
CA HIS A 79 -15.53 2.75 -22.70
C HIS A 79 -14.71 1.59 -22.11
N GLY A 80 -15.39 0.52 -21.70
CA GLY A 80 -14.76 -0.74 -21.26
C GLY A 80 -14.53 -1.71 -22.42
N PRO A 81 -14.02 -2.92 -22.14
CA PRO A 81 -13.86 -3.98 -23.12
C PRO A 81 -15.17 -4.27 -23.86
N GLN A 82 -15.09 -4.43 -25.19
CA GLN A 82 -16.23 -4.72 -26.06
C GLN A 82 -16.21 -6.19 -26.48
N LYS A 83 -17.33 -6.66 -27.02
CA LYS A 83 -17.43 -8.03 -27.54
C LYS A 83 -16.33 -8.31 -28.58
N GLY A 84 -15.57 -9.37 -28.34
CA GLY A 84 -14.45 -9.77 -29.20
C GLY A 84 -13.11 -9.12 -28.83
N ASP A 85 -13.07 -8.20 -27.87
CA ASP A 85 -11.81 -7.68 -27.37
C ASP A 85 -11.02 -8.75 -26.61
N ARG A 86 -9.71 -8.67 -26.69
CA ARG A 86 -8.80 -9.49 -25.91
C ARG A 86 -8.67 -8.91 -24.50
N VAL A 87 -9.01 -9.71 -23.49
CA VAL A 87 -8.91 -9.31 -22.08
C VAL A 87 -7.95 -10.22 -21.33
N ILE A 88 -6.87 -9.64 -20.81
CA ILE A 88 -5.88 -10.36 -20.04
C ILE A 88 -6.13 -10.05 -18.57
N VAL A 89 -6.53 -11.06 -17.76
CA VAL A 89 -6.74 -10.87 -16.33
C VAL A 89 -5.48 -11.18 -15.53
N ALA A 90 -4.98 -10.20 -14.79
CA ALA A 90 -3.84 -10.37 -13.89
C ALA A 90 -4.31 -11.02 -12.58
N LEU A 91 -3.89 -12.28 -12.37
CA LEU A 91 -4.22 -13.07 -11.19
C LEU A 91 -3.07 -13.10 -10.20
N SER A 92 -3.35 -12.77 -8.96
CA SER A 92 -2.39 -12.80 -7.84
C SER A 92 -2.58 -14.00 -6.91
N GLY A 93 -3.54 -14.89 -7.21
CA GLY A 93 -3.96 -15.96 -6.31
C GLY A 93 -4.82 -15.48 -5.13
N GLY A 94 -5.14 -14.18 -5.04
CA GLY A 94 -6.06 -13.62 -4.03
C GLY A 94 -7.53 -13.66 -4.46
N VAL A 95 -8.45 -13.49 -3.51
CA VAL A 95 -9.90 -13.52 -3.75
C VAL A 95 -10.35 -12.46 -4.75
N ASP A 96 -9.80 -11.25 -4.70
CA ASP A 96 -10.20 -10.13 -5.55
C ASP A 96 -9.91 -10.39 -7.03
N SER A 97 -8.69 -10.82 -7.34
CA SER A 97 -8.32 -11.17 -8.71
C SER A 97 -9.10 -12.39 -9.23
N SER A 98 -9.42 -13.35 -8.36
CA SER A 98 -10.23 -14.52 -8.73
C SER A 98 -11.67 -14.15 -9.07
N VAL A 99 -12.29 -13.24 -8.31
CA VAL A 99 -13.62 -12.72 -8.62
C VAL A 99 -13.61 -11.86 -9.89
N THR A 100 -12.53 -11.10 -10.11
CA THR A 100 -12.30 -10.39 -11.39
C THR A 100 -12.35 -11.35 -12.58
N ALA A 101 -11.63 -12.48 -12.50
CA ALA A 101 -11.67 -13.51 -13.53
C ALA A 101 -13.07 -14.15 -13.69
N LEU A 102 -13.77 -14.41 -12.58
CA LEU A 102 -15.14 -14.92 -12.60
C LEU A 102 -16.09 -14.00 -13.37
N LEU A 103 -16.07 -12.70 -13.07
CA LEU A 103 -16.94 -11.71 -13.72
C LEU A 103 -16.67 -11.63 -15.22
N LEU A 104 -15.40 -11.67 -15.63
CA LEU A 104 -15.02 -11.65 -17.04
C LEU A 104 -15.41 -12.95 -17.76
N ALA A 105 -15.22 -14.11 -17.13
CA ALA A 105 -15.63 -15.40 -17.69
C ALA A 105 -17.15 -15.50 -17.86
N GLN A 106 -17.94 -14.96 -16.91
CA GLN A 106 -19.39 -14.90 -17.00
C GLN A 106 -19.90 -13.98 -18.12
N ALA A 107 -19.17 -12.93 -18.44
CA ALA A 107 -19.49 -12.07 -19.57
C ALA A 107 -19.41 -12.81 -20.92
N SER A 108 -18.60 -13.88 -21.01
CA SER A 108 -18.53 -14.89 -22.08
C SER A 108 -18.42 -14.38 -23.54
N HIS A 109 -18.00 -13.14 -23.73
CA HIS A 109 -17.91 -12.52 -25.07
C HIS A 109 -16.52 -11.91 -25.36
N PHE A 110 -15.56 -12.11 -24.46
CA PHE A 110 -14.18 -11.68 -24.62
C PHE A 110 -13.28 -12.83 -25.05
N ASP A 111 -12.17 -12.52 -25.73
CA ASP A 111 -11.01 -13.41 -25.82
C ASP A 111 -10.23 -13.30 -24.51
N LEU A 112 -10.54 -14.21 -23.56
CA LEU A 112 -10.09 -14.13 -22.17
C LEU A 112 -8.87 -15.02 -21.95
N GLU A 113 -7.79 -14.41 -21.50
CA GLU A 113 -6.60 -15.12 -20.98
C GLU A 113 -6.21 -14.59 -19.60
N ALA A 114 -5.43 -15.37 -18.85
CA ALA A 114 -4.95 -15.01 -17.54
C ALA A 114 -3.42 -14.89 -17.51
N VAL A 115 -2.92 -14.03 -16.66
CA VAL A 115 -1.49 -13.88 -16.40
C VAL A 115 -1.21 -13.89 -14.90
N PHE A 116 -0.18 -14.62 -14.49
CA PHE A 116 0.41 -14.52 -13.16
C PHE A 116 1.74 -13.80 -13.26
N MET A 117 1.93 -12.78 -12.46
CA MET A 117 3.14 -11.97 -12.42
C MET A 117 4.04 -12.41 -11.27
N ARG A 118 5.24 -12.86 -11.55
CA ARG A 118 6.28 -13.13 -10.56
C ARG A 118 7.21 -11.92 -10.44
N ASN A 119 7.18 -11.22 -9.32
CA ASN A 119 7.97 -10.02 -9.07
C ASN A 119 9.22 -10.27 -8.24
N TRP A 120 9.31 -11.43 -7.60
CA TRP A 120 10.39 -11.73 -6.67
C TRP A 120 10.83 -13.16 -6.82
N ASN A 121 12.16 -13.36 -6.77
CA ASN A 121 12.77 -14.66 -6.81
C ASN A 121 13.72 -14.80 -5.62
N GLU A 122 13.40 -15.66 -4.67
CA GLU A 122 14.23 -15.91 -3.49
C GLU A 122 15.60 -16.54 -3.84
N LEU A 123 15.71 -17.15 -5.01
CA LEU A 123 16.97 -17.74 -5.49
C LEU A 123 17.99 -16.67 -5.84
N ASP A 124 17.52 -15.52 -6.33
CA ASP A 124 18.38 -14.38 -6.64
C ASP A 124 18.87 -13.66 -5.37
N GLU A 125 18.10 -13.81 -4.25
CA GLU A 125 18.45 -13.22 -2.95
C GLU A 125 19.57 -13.97 -2.22
N SER A 126 19.54 -15.30 -2.24
CA SER A 126 20.36 -16.08 -1.31
C SER A 126 21.63 -16.65 -1.94
N GLY A 127 21.72 -16.72 -3.28
CA GLY A 127 22.83 -17.39 -3.98
C GLY A 127 23.00 -18.87 -3.62
N HIS A 128 22.16 -19.41 -2.75
CA HIS A 128 22.21 -20.78 -2.25
C HIS A 128 20.83 -21.44 -2.35
N MET A 129 20.75 -22.45 -3.19
CA MET A 129 19.59 -23.33 -3.26
C MET A 129 19.70 -24.46 -2.21
N GLU A 130 18.94 -24.37 -1.13
CA GLU A 130 18.42 -25.54 -0.47
C GLU A 130 17.05 -25.87 -1.10
N PRO A 131 16.88 -26.98 -1.84
CA PRO A 131 15.56 -27.39 -2.34
C PRO A 131 14.63 -27.65 -1.16
N GLY A 132 13.63 -26.79 -0.98
CA GLY A 132 12.66 -26.88 0.13
C GLY A 132 12.85 -25.85 1.24
N SER A 133 13.80 -24.92 1.14
CA SER A 133 13.97 -23.82 2.11
C SER A 133 12.94 -22.69 1.98
N GLY A 134 11.96 -22.80 1.08
CA GLY A 134 10.69 -22.08 1.16
C GLY A 134 9.94 -22.51 2.42
N GLY A 135 10.61 -22.39 3.55
CA GLY A 135 10.03 -22.62 4.86
C GLY A 135 8.84 -21.71 5.08
N ALA A 136 7.99 -21.98 6.07
CA ALA A 136 6.72 -21.33 6.39
C ALA A 136 6.74 -19.78 6.48
N THR A 137 7.83 -19.13 6.10
CA THR A 137 8.15 -17.71 6.26
C THR A 137 8.60 -16.99 4.97
N GLY A 138 8.79 -17.69 3.84
CA GLY A 138 9.30 -17.10 2.59
C GLY A 138 8.22 -16.58 1.63
N CYS A 139 8.66 -16.09 0.48
CA CYS A 139 7.77 -15.68 -0.61
C CYS A 139 6.95 -16.88 -1.11
N THR A 140 5.63 -16.71 -1.18
CA THR A 140 4.68 -17.82 -1.43
C THR A 140 4.28 -17.92 -2.88
N TRP A 141 5.07 -17.40 -3.83
CA TRP A 141 4.68 -17.32 -5.24
C TRP A 141 4.29 -18.69 -5.86
N GLN A 142 4.92 -19.80 -5.44
CA GLN A 142 4.54 -21.14 -5.92
C GLN A 142 3.13 -21.51 -5.50
N ARG A 143 2.76 -21.21 -4.25
CA ARG A 143 1.39 -21.41 -3.75
C ARG A 143 0.41 -20.50 -4.49
N ASP A 144 0.78 -19.24 -4.69
CA ASP A 144 -0.03 -18.27 -5.41
C ASP A 144 -0.26 -18.71 -6.85
N TRP A 145 0.79 -19.22 -7.52
CA TRP A 145 0.70 -19.80 -8.85
C TRP A 145 -0.22 -21.02 -8.91
N HIS A 146 -0.11 -21.93 -7.93
CA HIS A 146 -1.00 -23.08 -7.84
C HIS A 146 -2.47 -22.65 -7.69
N ASP A 147 -2.74 -21.66 -6.82
CA ASP A 147 -4.08 -21.13 -6.64
C ASP A 147 -4.61 -20.48 -7.93
N VAL A 148 -3.78 -19.75 -8.65
CA VAL A 148 -4.13 -19.16 -9.97
C VAL A 148 -4.52 -20.26 -10.97
N GLN A 149 -3.73 -21.31 -11.08
CA GLN A 149 -4.04 -22.44 -11.96
C GLN A 149 -5.34 -23.13 -11.57
N ALA A 150 -5.60 -23.28 -10.27
CA ALA A 150 -6.84 -23.86 -9.76
C ALA A 150 -8.07 -22.99 -10.13
N VAL A 151 -7.96 -21.67 -9.99
CA VAL A 151 -9.00 -20.71 -10.41
C VAL A 151 -9.25 -20.79 -11.91
N CYS A 152 -8.21 -20.79 -12.74
CA CYS A 152 -8.35 -20.87 -14.20
C CYS A 152 -9.04 -22.17 -14.64
N ARG A 153 -8.67 -23.33 -14.04
CA ARG A 153 -9.36 -24.61 -14.30
C ARG A 153 -10.83 -24.57 -13.89
N HIS A 154 -11.11 -24.01 -12.72
CA HIS A 154 -12.48 -23.91 -12.18
C HIS A 154 -13.40 -23.06 -13.07
N LEU A 155 -12.85 -22.02 -13.70
CA LEU A 155 -13.57 -21.06 -14.54
C LEU A 155 -13.65 -21.47 -16.02
N GLY A 156 -13.49 -22.74 -16.35
CA GLY A 156 -13.63 -23.25 -17.73
C GLY A 156 -12.30 -23.34 -18.49
N ASN A 157 -11.21 -23.59 -17.79
CA ASN A 157 -9.87 -23.75 -18.36
C ASN A 157 -9.36 -22.48 -19.08
N ILE A 158 -9.50 -21.32 -18.44
CA ILE A 158 -8.92 -20.07 -18.96
C ILE A 158 -7.43 -20.29 -19.21
N PRO A 159 -6.92 -20.00 -20.43
CA PRO A 159 -5.49 -20.08 -20.70
C PRO A 159 -4.71 -19.17 -19.74
N VAL A 160 -3.65 -19.70 -19.09
CA VAL A 160 -2.88 -18.95 -18.13
C VAL A 160 -1.39 -19.14 -18.35
N ARG A 161 -0.65 -18.03 -18.24
CA ARG A 161 0.83 -18.04 -18.31
C ARG A 161 1.43 -17.26 -17.15
N MET A 162 2.65 -17.61 -16.79
CA MET A 162 3.47 -16.86 -15.86
C MET A 162 4.36 -15.88 -16.62
N VAL A 163 4.46 -14.65 -16.14
CA VAL A 163 5.41 -13.66 -16.61
C VAL A 163 6.36 -13.32 -15.47
N ASP A 164 7.64 -13.53 -15.70
CA ASP A 164 8.68 -13.17 -14.73
C ASP A 164 9.12 -11.73 -14.95
N LEU A 165 8.95 -10.91 -13.93
CA LEU A 165 9.32 -9.51 -13.87
C LEU A 165 10.22 -9.21 -12.66
N SER A 166 10.88 -10.24 -12.09
CA SER A 166 11.72 -10.10 -10.90
C SER A 166 12.88 -9.13 -11.14
N ARG A 167 13.49 -9.17 -12.32
CA ARG A 167 14.57 -8.25 -12.70
C ARG A 167 14.08 -6.82 -12.81
N GLU A 168 12.97 -6.57 -13.50
CA GLU A 168 12.38 -5.25 -13.65
C GLU A 168 11.93 -4.69 -12.32
N TYR A 169 11.32 -5.55 -11.47
CA TYR A 169 10.94 -5.16 -10.11
C TYR A 169 12.16 -4.75 -9.28
N TRP A 170 13.26 -5.53 -9.36
CA TRP A 170 14.48 -5.19 -8.65
C TRP A 170 15.01 -3.82 -9.08
N THR A 171 15.21 -3.60 -10.37
CA THR A 171 15.87 -2.39 -10.89
C THR A 171 14.99 -1.14 -10.86
N GLN A 172 13.66 -1.28 -11.02
CA GLN A 172 12.77 -0.13 -11.16
C GLN A 172 11.99 0.21 -9.89
N VAL A 173 11.91 -0.72 -8.93
CA VAL A 173 11.11 -0.53 -7.70
C VAL A 173 11.96 -0.72 -6.45
N PHE A 174 12.64 -1.87 -6.31
CA PHE A 174 13.26 -2.21 -5.03
C PHE A 174 14.60 -1.50 -4.81
N GLU A 175 15.47 -1.46 -5.80
CA GLU A 175 16.77 -0.78 -5.72
C GLU A 175 16.62 0.73 -5.48
N PRO A 176 15.75 1.48 -6.22
CA PRO A 176 15.46 2.87 -5.89
C PRO A 176 14.90 3.06 -4.48
N ALA A 177 14.02 2.15 -4.03
CA ALA A 177 13.49 2.21 -2.67
C ALA A 177 14.58 1.93 -1.61
N LEU A 178 15.57 1.06 -1.90
CA LEU A 178 16.72 0.85 -1.00
C LEU A 178 17.53 2.13 -0.84
N ASP A 179 17.74 2.89 -1.92
CA ASP A 179 18.47 4.16 -1.87
C ASP A 179 17.71 5.21 -1.05
N ASP A 180 16.39 5.27 -1.21
CA ASP A 180 15.54 6.11 -0.38
C ASP A 180 15.64 5.76 1.11
N TRP A 181 15.57 4.48 1.46
CA TRP A 181 15.74 4.04 2.85
C TRP A 181 17.13 4.33 3.40
N ARG A 182 18.18 4.18 2.57
CA ARG A 182 19.57 4.56 2.96
C ARG A 182 19.67 6.05 3.26
N GLN A 183 18.96 6.89 2.52
CA GLN A 183 18.87 8.32 2.72
C GLN A 183 17.95 8.72 3.89
N GLY A 184 17.35 7.74 4.60
CA GLY A 184 16.48 7.98 5.74
C GLY A 184 15.05 8.37 5.38
N THR A 185 14.68 8.44 4.09
CA THR A 185 13.31 8.68 3.65
C THR A 185 12.46 7.41 3.76
N THR A 186 11.18 7.49 3.47
CA THR A 186 10.25 6.36 3.56
C THR A 186 9.51 6.21 2.24
N PRO A 187 10.06 5.46 1.25
CA PRO A 187 9.44 5.29 -0.05
C PRO A 187 8.13 4.47 0.01
N ASN A 188 7.38 4.47 -1.09
CA ASN A 188 6.18 3.67 -1.26
C ASN A 188 6.32 2.72 -2.47
N PRO A 189 6.93 1.53 -2.29
CA PRO A 189 7.14 0.58 -3.37
C PRO A 189 5.85 0.08 -4.04
N ASP A 190 4.70 0.12 -3.34
CA ASP A 190 3.42 -0.34 -3.94
C ASP A 190 2.94 0.61 -5.05
N VAL A 191 3.12 1.93 -4.89
CA VAL A 191 2.82 2.92 -5.94
C VAL A 191 3.77 2.71 -7.12
N SER A 192 5.07 2.60 -6.87
CA SER A 192 6.08 2.34 -7.91
C SER A 192 5.82 1.01 -8.63
N CYS A 193 5.45 -0.05 -7.93
CA CYS A 193 5.10 -1.34 -8.53
C CYS A 193 3.89 -1.23 -9.48
N ASN A 194 2.87 -0.48 -9.11
CA ASN A 194 1.75 -0.27 -10.03
C ASN A 194 2.18 0.49 -11.28
N ARG A 195 2.94 1.58 -11.14
CA ARG A 195 3.42 2.38 -12.26
C ARG A 195 4.38 1.62 -13.17
N GLU A 196 5.48 1.09 -12.60
CA GLU A 196 6.59 0.56 -13.39
C GLU A 196 6.36 -0.89 -13.82
N ILE A 197 5.73 -1.70 -12.98
CA ILE A 197 5.64 -3.13 -13.21
C ILE A 197 4.29 -3.55 -13.74
N LYS A 198 3.18 -3.31 -13.01
CA LYS A 198 1.86 -3.82 -13.42
C LYS A 198 1.31 -3.10 -14.65
N PHE A 199 1.34 -1.76 -14.65
CA PHE A 199 0.86 -0.93 -15.75
C PHE A 199 2.01 -0.42 -16.64
N GLY A 200 3.26 -0.75 -16.33
CA GLY A 200 4.45 -0.58 -17.14
C GLY A 200 4.88 -1.88 -17.80
N ALA A 201 5.94 -2.49 -17.32
CA ALA A 201 6.61 -3.65 -17.92
C ALA A 201 5.68 -4.84 -18.25
N LEU A 202 4.67 -5.13 -17.42
CA LEU A 202 3.70 -6.19 -17.71
C LEU A 202 2.85 -5.84 -18.93
N MET A 203 2.31 -4.61 -18.99
CA MET A 203 1.54 -4.18 -20.16
C MET A 203 2.39 -4.17 -21.43
N ASP A 204 3.64 -3.73 -21.36
CA ASP A 204 4.55 -3.71 -22.51
C ASP A 204 4.82 -5.12 -23.07
N ARG A 205 4.80 -6.15 -22.21
CA ARG A 205 4.97 -7.55 -22.63
C ARG A 205 3.68 -8.23 -23.12
N LEU A 206 2.52 -7.70 -22.74
CA LEU A 206 1.23 -8.34 -22.97
C LEU A 206 0.43 -7.68 -24.09
N LEU A 207 0.50 -6.35 -24.19
CA LEU A 207 -0.28 -5.60 -25.15
C LEU A 207 0.52 -5.37 -26.44
N PRO A 208 -0.15 -5.35 -27.60
CA PRO A 208 0.51 -5.06 -28.87
C PRO A 208 1.17 -3.69 -28.84
N GLN A 209 2.34 -3.59 -29.45
CA GLN A 209 3.03 -2.31 -29.64
C GLN A 209 2.26 -1.44 -30.65
N ALA A 210 2.45 -0.10 -30.53
CA ALA A 210 1.86 0.84 -31.45
C ALA A 210 2.27 0.51 -32.91
N GLY A 211 1.30 0.19 -33.76
CA GLY A 211 1.53 -0.26 -35.15
C GLY A 211 1.25 -1.75 -35.42
N GLU A 212 1.14 -2.60 -34.40
CA GLU A 212 0.82 -4.03 -34.53
C GLU A 212 -0.70 -4.31 -34.46
N VAL A 213 -1.49 -3.28 -34.20
CA VAL A 213 -2.92 -3.44 -33.89
C VAL A 213 -3.71 -3.69 -35.17
N SER A 214 -4.32 -4.86 -35.29
CA SER A 214 -5.48 -5.04 -36.14
C SER A 214 -6.57 -4.05 -35.71
N ALA A 215 -7.04 -3.20 -36.60
CA ALA A 215 -7.97 -2.08 -36.34
C ALA A 215 -9.33 -2.50 -35.74
N ARG A 216 -9.56 -3.77 -35.41
CA ARG A 216 -10.85 -4.34 -35.03
C ARG A 216 -10.96 -4.79 -33.57
N THR A 217 -9.86 -5.07 -32.86
CA THR A 217 -9.91 -5.60 -31.50
C THR A 217 -8.92 -4.87 -30.60
N LYS A 218 -9.39 -4.38 -29.46
CA LYS A 218 -8.53 -3.81 -28.43
C LYS A 218 -8.05 -4.88 -27.46
N SER A 219 -6.89 -4.63 -26.86
CA SER A 219 -6.37 -5.46 -25.79
C SER A 219 -6.44 -4.71 -24.46
N TRP A 220 -6.87 -5.40 -23.39
CA TRP A 220 -7.12 -4.84 -22.09
C TRP A 220 -6.40 -5.63 -21.01
N LEU A 221 -5.84 -4.94 -20.02
CA LEU A 221 -5.36 -5.55 -18.79
C LEU A 221 -6.41 -5.36 -17.69
N ALA A 222 -7.03 -6.45 -17.26
CA ALA A 222 -7.98 -6.45 -16.15
C ALA A 222 -7.28 -6.85 -14.84
N THR A 223 -7.59 -6.16 -13.75
CA THR A 223 -6.97 -6.43 -12.44
C THR A 223 -8.03 -6.36 -11.32
N GLY A 224 -7.73 -6.99 -10.18
CA GLY A 224 -8.55 -6.97 -8.98
C GLY A 224 -8.45 -5.70 -8.13
N HIS A 225 -8.06 -4.57 -8.70
CA HIS A 225 -8.01 -3.31 -7.96
C HIS A 225 -9.42 -2.73 -7.77
N TYR A 226 -9.61 -2.13 -6.60
CA TYR A 226 -10.78 -1.32 -6.29
C TYR A 226 -10.52 0.11 -6.79
N ALA A 227 -10.83 0.35 -8.03
CA ALA A 227 -10.76 1.62 -8.73
C ALA A 227 -11.75 1.61 -9.88
N HIS A 228 -12.03 2.76 -10.51
CA HIS A 228 -12.88 2.87 -11.68
C HIS A 228 -12.17 3.70 -12.74
N VAL A 229 -12.30 3.34 -14.01
CA VAL A 229 -11.89 4.18 -15.15
C VAL A 229 -13.15 4.71 -15.82
N ALA A 230 -13.42 6.00 -15.61
CA ALA A 230 -14.39 6.75 -16.40
C ALA A 230 -13.69 7.40 -17.60
N TRP A 231 -14.49 7.94 -18.52
CA TRP A 231 -13.97 8.64 -19.68
C TRP A 231 -14.57 10.02 -19.78
N SER A 232 -13.76 10.99 -20.11
CA SER A 232 -14.20 12.36 -20.33
C SER A 232 -14.34 12.65 -21.83
N LYS A 233 -15.23 13.58 -22.15
CA LYS A 233 -15.28 14.23 -23.46
C LYS A 233 -14.83 15.67 -23.29
N GLN A 234 -13.83 16.10 -24.02
CA GLN A 234 -13.44 17.50 -24.00
C GLN A 234 -14.40 18.35 -24.86
N ALA A 235 -14.55 19.63 -24.52
CA ALA A 235 -15.58 20.53 -25.04
C ALA A 235 -15.46 20.78 -26.53
N ASP A 236 -14.56 20.41 -27.32
CA ASP A 236 -14.37 20.76 -28.73
C ASP A 236 -14.31 19.54 -29.69
N GLY A 237 -14.96 18.42 -29.32
CA GLY A 237 -14.95 17.23 -30.19
C GLY A 237 -13.66 16.42 -30.14
N GLN A 238 -12.78 16.71 -29.21
CA GLN A 238 -11.57 15.91 -28.95
C GLN A 238 -11.91 14.52 -28.45
N ALA A 239 -10.98 13.57 -28.61
CA ALA A 239 -11.15 12.20 -28.15
C ALA A 239 -11.38 12.12 -26.64
N ALA A 240 -12.23 11.21 -26.22
CA ALA A 240 -12.43 10.92 -24.79
C ALA A 240 -11.13 10.47 -24.15
N ARG A 241 -10.87 10.94 -22.92
CA ARG A 241 -9.67 10.63 -22.12
C ARG A 241 -10.03 9.83 -20.87
N PRO A 242 -9.21 8.86 -20.46
CA PRO A 242 -9.48 8.07 -19.26
C PRO A 242 -9.28 8.90 -17.98
N MET A 243 -10.19 8.72 -17.03
CA MET A 243 -10.20 9.36 -15.72
C MET A 243 -10.12 8.26 -14.66
N LEU A 244 -9.11 8.28 -13.81
CA LEU A 244 -9.03 7.37 -12.68
C LEU A 244 -9.96 7.86 -11.57
N MET A 245 -11.03 7.13 -11.34
CA MET A 245 -12.07 7.45 -10.35
C MET A 245 -11.99 6.51 -9.16
N ARG A 246 -12.40 7.00 -8.00
CA ARG A 246 -12.47 6.19 -6.79
C ARG A 246 -13.47 5.05 -6.92
N ALA A 247 -13.21 3.94 -6.22
CA ALA A 247 -14.12 2.81 -6.16
C ALA A 247 -15.34 3.11 -5.27
N GLN A 248 -16.42 2.35 -5.49
CA GLN A 248 -17.61 2.41 -4.65
C GLN A 248 -17.30 2.03 -3.19
N ASP A 249 -16.47 1.00 -2.96
CA ASP A 249 -16.00 0.68 -1.62
C ASP A 249 -14.84 1.60 -1.21
N ARG A 250 -15.17 2.72 -0.57
CA ARG A 250 -14.19 3.72 -0.10
C ARG A 250 -13.21 3.13 0.92
N THR A 251 -13.58 2.08 1.64
CA THR A 251 -12.71 1.43 2.64
C THR A 251 -11.65 0.54 1.98
N LYS A 252 -11.84 0.18 0.71
CA LYS A 252 -10.96 -0.64 -0.12
C LYS A 252 -10.40 0.11 -1.33
N ASP A 253 -10.77 1.37 -1.51
CA ASP A 253 -10.29 2.20 -2.61
C ASP A 253 -8.76 2.14 -2.75
N GLN A 254 -8.30 1.89 -3.97
CA GLN A 254 -6.89 1.72 -4.30
C GLN A 254 -6.39 2.75 -5.33
N THR A 255 -7.16 3.80 -5.59
CA THR A 255 -6.74 4.87 -6.50
C THR A 255 -5.47 5.57 -6.03
N TYR A 256 -5.22 5.60 -4.71
CA TYR A 256 -3.95 6.06 -4.14
C TYR A 256 -2.74 5.30 -4.70
N TYR A 257 -2.83 3.98 -4.81
CA TYR A 257 -1.75 3.15 -5.37
C TYR A 257 -1.63 3.25 -6.89
N LEU A 258 -2.68 3.74 -7.56
CA LEU A 258 -2.74 3.92 -9.00
C LEU A 258 -2.50 5.37 -9.45
N SER A 259 -2.29 6.29 -8.51
CA SER A 259 -2.27 7.74 -8.74
C SER A 259 -1.13 8.23 -9.64
N SER A 260 -0.10 7.40 -9.86
CA SER A 260 1.02 7.67 -10.78
C SER A 260 0.95 6.87 -12.10
N VAL A 261 -0.15 6.14 -12.34
CA VAL A 261 -0.35 5.40 -13.60
C VAL A 261 -0.77 6.37 -14.70
N ALA A 262 0.01 6.44 -15.77
CA ALA A 262 -0.22 7.38 -16.85
C ALA A 262 -1.48 7.09 -17.67
N GLU A 263 -2.00 8.11 -18.34
CA GLU A 263 -3.22 8.10 -19.14
C GLU A 263 -3.27 6.98 -20.19
N ASP A 264 -2.19 6.81 -20.95
CA ASP A 264 -2.08 5.79 -21.99
C ASP A 264 -2.20 4.37 -21.43
N ARG A 265 -1.74 4.14 -20.21
CA ARG A 265 -1.88 2.85 -19.50
C ARG A 265 -3.30 2.66 -18.98
N LEU A 266 -3.89 3.70 -18.40
CA LEU A 266 -5.29 3.65 -17.94
C LEU A 266 -6.28 3.43 -19.09
N ALA A 267 -5.97 3.89 -20.30
CA ALA A 267 -6.78 3.67 -21.50
C ALA A 267 -6.93 2.18 -21.89
N HIS A 268 -6.07 1.32 -21.37
CA HIS A 268 -6.09 -0.14 -21.54
C HIS A 268 -6.33 -0.91 -20.24
N ALA A 269 -6.63 -0.22 -19.14
CA ALA A 269 -6.90 -0.82 -17.84
C ALA A 269 -8.39 -1.07 -17.64
N HIS A 270 -8.74 -2.20 -17.02
CA HIS A 270 -10.11 -2.54 -16.64
C HIS A 270 -10.18 -3.06 -15.21
N PHE A 271 -11.12 -2.51 -14.42
CA PHE A 271 -11.28 -2.80 -13.00
C PHE A 271 -12.70 -3.32 -12.71
N PRO A 272 -13.00 -4.61 -12.92
CA PRO A 272 -14.35 -5.16 -12.76
C PRO A 272 -14.94 -5.03 -11.35
N LEU A 273 -14.10 -4.79 -10.31
CA LEU A 273 -14.54 -4.64 -8.94
C LEU A 273 -14.97 -3.20 -8.57
N ALA A 274 -14.91 -2.25 -9.50
CA ALA A 274 -15.16 -0.82 -9.29
C ALA A 274 -16.43 -0.50 -8.50
N HIS A 275 -17.50 -1.25 -8.76
CA HIS A 275 -18.83 -1.02 -8.22
C HIS A 275 -19.27 -2.07 -7.19
N LEU A 276 -18.33 -2.86 -6.65
CA LEU A 276 -18.59 -3.90 -5.66
C LEU A 276 -18.00 -3.56 -4.31
N LEU A 277 -18.78 -3.82 -3.26
CA LEU A 277 -18.27 -3.83 -1.89
C LEU A 277 -17.45 -5.11 -1.66
N LYS A 278 -16.46 -5.04 -0.76
CA LYS A 278 -15.63 -6.20 -0.41
C LYS A 278 -16.45 -7.40 0.11
N SER A 279 -17.55 -7.14 0.83
CA SER A 279 -18.47 -8.17 1.28
C SER A 279 -19.11 -8.91 0.11
N GLN A 280 -19.55 -8.19 -0.93
CA GLN A 280 -20.12 -8.74 -2.15
C GLN A 280 -19.11 -9.58 -2.94
N VAL A 281 -17.85 -9.11 -3.02
CA VAL A 281 -16.75 -9.86 -3.65
C VAL A 281 -16.54 -11.20 -2.92
N ARG A 282 -16.53 -11.23 -1.59
CA ARG A 282 -16.42 -12.48 -0.84
C ARG A 282 -17.64 -13.38 -0.98
N GLU A 283 -18.82 -12.80 -1.05
CA GLU A 283 -20.06 -13.55 -1.30
C GLU A 283 -20.05 -14.22 -2.69
N LEU A 284 -19.66 -13.48 -3.72
CA LEU A 284 -19.48 -14.03 -5.07
C LEU A 284 -18.47 -15.17 -5.10
N ALA A 285 -17.33 -15.01 -4.42
CA ALA A 285 -16.32 -16.05 -4.34
C ALA A 285 -16.86 -17.35 -3.71
N ARG A 286 -17.63 -17.25 -2.63
CA ARG A 286 -18.27 -18.40 -1.97
C ARG A 286 -19.39 -19.00 -2.81
N LYS A 287 -20.29 -18.17 -3.35
CA LYS A 287 -21.41 -18.58 -4.18
C LYS A 287 -20.94 -19.41 -5.38
N HIS A 288 -19.83 -19.04 -5.98
CA HIS A 288 -19.23 -19.73 -7.11
C HIS A 288 -18.14 -20.73 -6.73
N SER A 289 -17.99 -21.05 -5.43
CA SER A 289 -17.05 -22.05 -4.91
C SER A 289 -15.61 -21.85 -5.41
N LEU A 290 -15.17 -20.58 -5.54
CA LEU A 290 -13.82 -20.30 -6.00
C LEU A 290 -12.78 -20.91 -5.03
N PRO A 291 -11.70 -21.53 -5.54
CA PRO A 291 -10.64 -22.12 -4.69
C PRO A 291 -10.03 -21.16 -3.68
N THR A 292 -10.10 -19.84 -3.98
CA THR A 292 -9.53 -18.77 -3.15
C THR A 292 -10.54 -18.08 -2.22
N ALA A 293 -11.80 -18.57 -2.12
CA ALA A 293 -12.88 -17.88 -1.40
C ALA A 293 -12.54 -17.59 0.07
N GLU A 294 -11.87 -18.53 0.77
CA GLU A 294 -11.48 -18.37 2.16
C GLU A 294 -10.06 -17.86 2.37
N ARG A 295 -9.38 -17.43 1.29
CA ARG A 295 -8.03 -16.90 1.38
C ARG A 295 -8.03 -15.57 2.13
N ARG A 296 -7.08 -15.43 3.07
CA ARG A 296 -6.84 -14.18 3.80
C ARG A 296 -6.28 -13.13 2.85
N GLU A 297 -6.58 -11.86 3.12
CA GLU A 297 -5.98 -10.75 2.37
C GLU A 297 -4.47 -10.72 2.58
N SER A 298 -3.73 -10.46 1.51
CA SER A 298 -2.29 -10.18 1.60
C SER A 298 -2.10 -8.86 2.34
N MET A 299 -1.32 -8.88 3.40
CA MET A 299 -1.00 -7.72 4.22
C MET A 299 0.48 -7.37 4.04
N GLY A 300 0.76 -6.13 3.67
CA GLY A 300 2.12 -5.62 3.50
C GLY A 300 2.65 -5.71 2.07
N ILE A 301 3.94 -5.45 1.90
CA ILE A 301 4.62 -5.48 0.60
C ILE A 301 4.65 -6.92 0.08
N CYS A 302 4.27 -7.11 -1.18
CA CYS A 302 3.97 -8.42 -1.78
C CYS A 302 5.07 -9.48 -1.60
N PHE A 303 6.34 -9.09 -1.64
CA PHE A 303 7.48 -10.03 -1.56
C PHE A 303 8.00 -10.25 -0.14
N VAL A 304 7.67 -9.40 0.81
CA VAL A 304 8.06 -9.57 2.22
C VAL A 304 7.22 -10.64 2.90
N GLY A 305 5.99 -10.87 2.41
CA GLY A 305 5.08 -11.87 2.95
C GLY A 305 4.78 -11.64 4.44
N THR A 306 4.56 -12.73 5.16
CA THR A 306 4.37 -12.73 6.62
C THR A 306 5.67 -13.01 7.38
N ARG A 307 6.82 -12.62 6.84
CA ARG A 307 8.12 -12.80 7.49
C ARG A 307 8.08 -12.25 8.91
N GLY A 308 8.22 -13.13 9.92
CA GLY A 308 8.14 -12.81 11.34
C GLY A 308 6.87 -13.26 12.06
N SER A 309 5.96 -13.99 11.41
CA SER A 309 4.85 -14.67 12.07
C SER A 309 5.06 -16.20 12.08
N ASP A 310 6.12 -16.65 12.76
CA ASP A 310 6.35 -18.07 13.06
C ASP A 310 5.40 -18.60 14.14
N GLY A 311 4.29 -17.91 14.41
CA GLY A 311 3.36 -18.24 15.49
C GLY A 311 3.86 -17.82 16.88
N SER A 312 5.07 -17.30 17.01
CA SER A 312 5.55 -16.75 18.27
C SER A 312 4.80 -15.43 18.57
N LYS A 313 4.02 -15.43 19.62
CA LYS A 313 3.27 -14.28 20.11
C LYS A 313 4.27 -13.14 20.43
N GLY A 314 4.41 -12.14 19.55
CA GLY A 314 5.17 -10.93 19.89
C GLY A 314 5.99 -10.27 18.82
N VAL A 315 6.24 -10.87 17.65
CA VAL A 315 6.98 -10.22 16.55
C VAL A 315 5.99 -9.45 15.67
N SER A 316 6.08 -8.11 15.67
CA SER A 316 5.25 -7.28 14.79
C SER A 316 5.76 -7.34 13.35
N ASN A 317 4.85 -7.23 12.35
CA ASN A 317 5.22 -7.15 10.92
C ASN A 317 6.31 -6.12 10.63
N THR A 318 6.39 -5.05 11.42
CA THR A 318 7.41 -4.00 11.32
C THR A 318 8.83 -4.50 11.65
N GLN A 319 8.96 -5.45 12.60
CA GLN A 319 10.25 -6.05 12.94
C GLN A 319 10.72 -7.01 11.84
N GLY A 320 9.82 -7.79 11.24
CA GLY A 320 10.13 -8.66 10.11
C GLY A 320 10.64 -7.88 8.90
N PHE A 321 10.01 -6.75 8.59
CA PHE A 321 10.43 -5.89 7.49
C PHE A 321 11.77 -5.20 7.74
N SER A 322 12.00 -4.66 8.93
CA SER A 322 13.31 -4.08 9.30
C SER A 322 14.43 -5.12 9.25
N THR A 323 14.18 -6.35 9.69
CA THR A 323 15.14 -7.45 9.61
C THR A 323 15.47 -7.81 8.17
N PHE A 324 14.47 -7.84 7.30
CA PHE A 324 14.65 -8.05 5.88
C PHE A 324 15.55 -6.96 5.25
N LEU A 325 15.23 -5.68 5.50
CA LEU A 325 16.02 -4.56 4.98
C LEU A 325 17.48 -4.55 5.49
N ASN A 326 17.74 -5.05 6.70
CA ASN A 326 19.08 -5.16 7.24
C ASN A 326 20.00 -6.12 6.43
N GLY A 327 19.43 -7.00 5.60
CA GLY A 327 20.19 -7.81 4.66
C GLY A 327 20.75 -7.01 3.47
N TYR A 328 20.15 -5.82 3.18
CA TYR A 328 20.51 -4.97 2.03
C TYR A 328 21.09 -3.61 2.42
N ILE A 329 20.82 -3.16 3.64
CA ILE A 329 21.22 -1.85 4.12
C ILE A 329 22.14 -2.00 5.33
N THR A 330 23.42 -1.71 5.15
CA THR A 330 24.34 -1.54 6.27
C THR A 330 24.19 -0.14 6.84
N SER A 331 23.69 -0.01 8.07
CA SER A 331 23.49 1.28 8.73
C SER A 331 24.20 1.32 10.07
N ALA A 332 24.81 2.47 10.36
CA ALA A 332 25.36 2.72 11.69
C ALA A 332 24.24 2.95 12.72
N PRO A 333 24.37 2.45 13.95
CA PRO A 333 23.49 2.85 15.04
C PRO A 333 23.59 4.37 15.28
N GLY A 334 22.50 4.98 15.75
CA GLY A 334 22.45 6.39 16.06
C GLY A 334 21.59 6.67 17.29
N GLU A 335 21.50 7.94 17.64
CA GLU A 335 20.77 8.40 18.81
C GLU A 335 19.30 8.62 18.50
N ILE A 336 18.44 8.26 19.45
CA ILE A 336 17.06 8.74 19.51
C ILE A 336 17.01 9.83 20.56
N VAL A 337 16.62 11.04 20.15
CA VAL A 337 16.58 12.23 21.01
C VAL A 337 15.14 12.74 21.14
N ASP A 338 14.84 13.40 22.25
CA ASP A 338 13.59 14.15 22.40
C ASP A 338 13.65 15.50 21.65
N GLU A 339 12.57 16.28 21.73
CA GLU A 339 12.44 17.61 21.12
C GLU A 339 13.45 18.64 21.68
N HIS A 340 14.05 18.39 22.83
CA HIS A 340 15.06 19.24 23.48
C HIS A 340 16.49 18.77 23.17
N GLY A 341 16.64 17.65 22.46
CA GLY A 341 17.94 17.08 22.10
C GLY A 341 18.53 16.13 23.15
N HIS A 342 17.81 15.79 24.22
CA HIS A 342 18.25 14.80 25.18
C HIS A 342 18.17 13.40 24.61
N VAL A 343 19.23 12.61 24.78
CA VAL A 343 19.25 11.21 24.30
C VAL A 343 18.34 10.36 25.19
N VAL A 344 17.32 9.75 24.57
CA VAL A 344 16.35 8.88 25.25
C VAL A 344 16.50 7.41 24.88
N SER A 345 17.17 7.10 23.76
CA SER A 345 17.46 5.73 23.32
C SER A 345 18.44 5.72 22.14
N THR A 346 18.61 4.54 21.51
CA THR A 346 19.39 4.38 20.28
C THR A 346 18.57 3.61 19.23
N HIS A 347 18.87 3.86 17.95
CA HIS A 347 18.31 3.10 16.83
C HIS A 347 19.38 2.30 16.09
N ARG A 348 18.96 1.29 15.30
CA ARG A 348 19.85 0.43 14.51
C ARG A 348 19.97 0.84 13.04
N GLY A 349 19.58 2.05 12.73
CA GLY A 349 19.53 2.63 11.38
C GLY A 349 18.25 3.45 11.19
N LEU A 350 18.35 4.56 10.44
CA LEU A 350 17.23 5.49 10.19
C LEU A 350 16.04 4.80 9.47
N HIS A 351 16.30 3.77 8.65
CA HIS A 351 15.28 2.99 7.92
C HIS A 351 14.40 2.15 8.83
N THR A 352 14.82 1.86 10.07
CA THR A 352 14.10 0.98 11.01
C THR A 352 12.83 1.61 11.59
N LEU A 353 12.72 2.94 11.50
CA LEU A 353 11.58 3.71 12.01
C LEU A 353 11.06 4.68 10.95
N THR A 354 9.78 4.96 10.99
CA THR A 354 9.09 5.91 10.08
C THR A 354 8.44 7.02 10.89
N VAL A 355 8.33 8.22 10.31
CA VAL A 355 7.63 9.37 10.94
C VAL A 355 6.20 8.97 11.30
N GLY A 356 5.80 9.29 12.53
CA GLY A 356 4.51 8.91 13.12
C GLY A 356 4.47 7.51 13.74
N GLN A 357 5.51 6.68 13.55
CA GLN A 357 5.60 5.38 14.21
C GLN A 357 5.90 5.55 15.70
N GLY A 358 5.25 4.72 16.54
CA GLY A 358 5.57 4.66 17.97
C GLY A 358 6.98 4.13 18.21
N ALA A 359 7.82 4.92 18.83
CA ALA A 359 9.13 4.51 19.28
C ALA A 359 9.01 3.78 20.63
N ARG A 360 9.53 2.55 20.70
CA ARG A 360 9.51 1.73 21.91
C ARG A 360 10.69 2.09 22.80
N ILE A 361 10.53 3.14 23.61
CA ILE A 361 11.56 3.59 24.56
C ILE A 361 11.36 2.86 25.88
N ARG A 362 12.38 2.11 26.34
CA ARG A 362 12.31 1.37 27.61
C ARG A 362 12.31 2.35 28.79
N GLY A 363 11.44 2.11 29.77
CA GLY A 363 11.35 2.94 30.98
C GLY A 363 10.61 4.26 30.81
N ALA A 364 10.09 4.56 29.61
CA ALA A 364 9.34 5.79 29.39
C ALA A 364 7.93 5.72 30.01
N ALA A 365 7.56 6.77 30.74
CA ALA A 365 6.23 6.91 31.36
C ALA A 365 5.12 7.10 30.34
N SER A 366 5.41 7.65 29.17
CA SER A 366 4.47 7.89 28.08
C SER A 366 4.99 7.39 26.72
N LYS A 367 4.09 7.24 25.75
CA LYS A 367 4.46 6.79 24.41
C LYS A 367 5.13 7.90 23.60
N TYR A 368 6.31 7.59 23.06
CA TYR A 368 7.00 8.43 22.11
C TYR A 368 6.66 8.06 20.67
N TYR A 369 6.66 9.07 19.80
CA TYR A 369 6.40 8.93 18.35
C TYR A 369 7.53 9.61 17.58
N VAL A 370 7.94 9.01 16.48
CA VAL A 370 8.95 9.56 15.58
C VAL A 370 8.41 10.83 14.92
N ALA A 371 9.05 11.96 15.17
CA ALA A 371 8.66 13.25 14.58
C ALA A 371 9.52 13.59 13.36
N LYS A 372 10.83 13.37 13.44
CA LYS A 372 11.77 13.75 12.38
C LYS A 372 12.97 12.81 12.35
N LYS A 373 13.58 12.66 11.17
CA LYS A 373 14.88 12.02 11.00
C LYS A 373 15.90 13.10 10.60
N ASP A 374 16.97 13.25 11.38
CA ASP A 374 18.11 14.09 11.06
C ASP A 374 19.21 13.21 10.47
N VAL A 375 19.21 13.14 9.13
CA VAL A 375 20.12 12.27 8.39
C VAL A 375 21.57 12.68 8.58
N ALA A 376 21.84 14.01 8.58
CA ALA A 376 23.20 14.55 8.73
C ALA A 376 23.85 14.16 10.06
N LYS A 377 23.04 14.08 11.13
CA LYS A 377 23.50 13.72 12.48
C LYS A 377 23.26 12.24 12.82
N ASN A 378 22.69 11.45 11.90
CA ASN A 378 22.23 10.08 12.15
C ASN A 378 21.37 9.97 13.43
N ARG A 379 20.37 10.86 13.57
CA ARG A 379 19.50 10.98 14.74
C ARG A 379 18.02 10.83 14.36
N ILE A 380 17.25 10.28 15.27
CA ILE A 380 15.80 10.26 15.21
C ILE A 380 15.24 11.11 16.32
N VAL A 381 14.47 12.14 15.98
CA VAL A 381 13.78 12.98 16.95
C VAL A 381 12.43 12.36 17.26
N VAL A 382 12.12 12.21 18.54
CA VAL A 382 10.85 11.65 19.02
C VAL A 382 10.16 12.63 19.98
N VAL A 383 8.83 12.59 19.98
CA VAL A 383 7.99 13.45 20.82
C VAL A 383 6.95 12.62 21.56
N GLN A 384 6.47 13.15 22.70
CA GLN A 384 5.43 12.51 23.48
C GLN A 384 4.03 12.88 22.94
N GLY A 385 3.15 11.88 22.80
CA GLY A 385 1.79 12.10 22.34
C GLY A 385 1.63 12.20 20.82
N LYS A 386 0.48 11.70 20.32
CA LYS A 386 0.17 11.69 18.88
C LYS A 386 -0.20 13.06 18.30
N GLN A 387 -0.60 14.00 19.14
CA GLN A 387 -1.05 15.33 18.73
C GLN A 387 0.02 16.39 18.91
N HIS A 388 1.28 15.97 19.10
CA HIS A 388 2.38 16.93 19.26
C HIS A 388 2.54 17.76 17.97
N PRO A 389 2.76 19.12 18.07
CA PRO A 389 2.88 20.02 16.92
C PRO A 389 3.90 19.58 15.86
N MET A 390 5.01 18.95 16.25
CA MET A 390 6.01 18.39 15.35
C MET A 390 5.51 17.20 14.50
N LEU A 391 4.36 16.62 14.82
CA LEU A 391 3.73 15.55 14.04
C LEU A 391 2.64 16.08 13.09
N LEU A 392 2.26 17.34 13.22
CA LEU A 392 1.17 17.97 12.49
C LEU A 392 1.74 18.77 11.31
N CYS A 393 1.69 18.21 10.12
CA CYS A 393 2.14 18.84 8.89
C CYS A 393 1.15 19.90 8.42
N ARG A 394 1.61 21.13 8.26
CA ARG A 394 0.85 22.25 7.71
C ARG A 394 1.07 22.40 6.21
N ARG A 395 2.32 22.31 5.78
CA ARG A 395 2.75 22.41 4.38
C ARG A 395 3.69 21.27 4.04
N LEU A 396 3.64 20.84 2.79
CA LEU A 396 4.66 19.96 2.23
C LEU A 396 5.15 20.48 0.89
N TYR A 397 6.35 20.04 0.50
CA TYR A 397 7.01 20.43 -0.73
C TYR A 397 7.26 19.21 -1.60
N VAL A 398 6.99 19.35 -2.90
CA VAL A 398 7.25 18.34 -3.92
C VAL A 398 7.98 18.97 -5.09
N LYS A 399 8.90 18.24 -5.72
CA LYS A 399 9.67 18.73 -6.86
C LYS A 399 8.81 18.77 -8.12
N GLU A 400 8.07 17.72 -8.34
CA GLU A 400 7.28 17.50 -9.54
C GLU A 400 6.01 16.75 -9.17
N ILE A 401 4.93 17.02 -9.90
CA ILE A 401 3.67 16.27 -9.80
C ILE A 401 3.51 15.50 -11.09
N GLU A 402 3.45 14.17 -10.99
CA GLU A 402 3.13 13.27 -12.08
C GLU A 402 1.62 13.30 -12.31
N TRP A 403 1.20 14.15 -13.24
CA TRP A 403 -0.21 14.25 -13.64
C TRP A 403 -0.57 13.06 -14.53
N ILE A 404 -1.68 12.38 -14.23
CA ILE A 404 -2.19 11.25 -15.03
C ILE A 404 -2.34 11.66 -16.50
N TRP A 405 -2.87 12.85 -16.76
CA TRP A 405 -3.04 13.38 -18.11
C TRP A 405 -1.77 14.07 -18.67
N ARG A 406 -0.61 13.89 -18.02
CA ARG A 406 0.68 14.49 -18.41
C ARG A 406 0.69 16.01 -18.46
N GLU A 407 -0.37 16.65 -18.02
CA GLU A 407 -0.51 18.10 -17.93
C GLU A 407 -1.23 18.49 -16.65
N PRO A 408 -0.85 19.62 -16.04
CA PRO A 408 -1.50 20.10 -14.83
C PRO A 408 -2.95 20.53 -15.11
N PRO A 409 -3.78 20.65 -14.06
CA PRO A 409 -5.08 21.29 -14.15
C PRO A 409 -4.98 22.67 -14.78
N PRO A 410 -6.04 23.14 -15.48
CA PRO A 410 -6.02 24.43 -16.19
C PRO A 410 -5.52 25.61 -15.37
N GLU A 411 -5.86 25.62 -14.08
CA GLU A 411 -5.48 26.68 -13.14
C GLU A 411 -3.97 26.80 -12.93
N LEU A 412 -3.23 25.70 -13.06
CA LEU A 412 -1.77 25.64 -12.87
C LEU A 412 -1.00 25.70 -14.19
N ARG A 413 -1.66 25.79 -15.37
CA ARG A 413 -0.99 25.93 -16.66
C ARG A 413 -0.38 27.31 -16.82
N GLU A 414 0.67 27.39 -17.64
CA GLU A 414 1.21 28.69 -18.04
C GLU A 414 0.16 29.47 -18.83
N GLY A 415 -0.09 30.72 -18.43
CA GLY A 415 -1.15 31.55 -19.00
C GLY A 415 -2.55 31.31 -18.42
N GLY A 416 -2.73 30.37 -17.49
CA GLY A 416 -4.03 30.03 -16.87
C GLY A 416 -4.57 31.05 -15.87
N GLY A 417 -3.84 32.13 -15.59
CA GLY A 417 -4.27 33.26 -14.75
C GLY A 417 -4.29 32.97 -13.25
N ALA A 418 -4.40 31.72 -12.81
CA ALA A 418 -4.32 31.33 -11.40
C ALA A 418 -2.96 30.65 -11.13
N ARG A 419 -2.40 30.94 -9.94
CA ARG A 419 -1.12 30.38 -9.52
C ARG A 419 -1.28 29.20 -8.55
N SER A 420 -2.51 28.90 -8.21
CA SER A 420 -2.88 27.87 -7.24
C SER A 420 -4.21 27.23 -7.59
N VAL A 421 -4.44 26.02 -7.06
CA VAL A 421 -5.68 25.26 -7.21
C VAL A 421 -6.02 24.58 -5.90
N THR A 422 -7.32 24.57 -5.54
CA THR A 422 -7.82 23.82 -4.40
C THR A 422 -8.16 22.40 -4.83
N LEU A 423 -7.59 21.42 -4.15
CA LEU A 423 -7.73 19.98 -4.41
C LEU A 423 -7.94 19.22 -3.09
N LEU A 424 -8.21 17.94 -3.21
CA LEU A 424 -8.18 16.98 -2.10
C LEU A 424 -6.84 16.23 -2.14
N ALA A 425 -6.21 16.07 -1.00
CA ALA A 425 -4.92 15.41 -0.85
C ALA A 425 -5.00 14.19 0.06
N GLN A 426 -4.24 13.15 -0.27
CA GLN A 426 -4.07 11.95 0.55
C GLN A 426 -2.59 11.59 0.60
N VAL A 427 -1.99 11.48 1.78
CA VAL A 427 -0.56 11.18 1.98
C VAL A 427 -0.29 9.75 2.45
N ARG A 428 -1.33 8.94 2.58
CA ARG A 428 -1.27 7.50 2.91
C ARG A 428 -2.50 6.78 2.41
N HIS A 429 -2.32 5.53 2.05
CA HIS A 429 -3.45 4.63 1.83
C HIS A 429 -4.37 4.57 3.05
N ARG A 430 -5.69 4.58 2.85
CA ARG A 430 -6.75 4.57 3.87
C ARG A 430 -6.84 5.79 4.78
N GLN A 431 -6.06 6.82 4.56
CA GLN A 431 -6.30 8.11 5.19
C GLN A 431 -7.48 8.78 4.50
N LEU A 432 -8.30 9.50 5.28
CA LEU A 432 -9.29 10.39 4.68
C LEU A 432 -8.56 11.52 3.95
N GLU A 433 -9.09 11.90 2.81
CA GLU A 433 -8.62 13.06 2.06
C GLU A 433 -8.82 14.34 2.84
N THR A 434 -7.89 15.27 2.68
CA THR A 434 -7.90 16.59 3.30
C THR A 434 -7.84 17.65 2.20
N GLU A 435 -8.61 18.72 2.33
CA GLU A 435 -8.54 19.85 1.40
C GLU A 435 -7.17 20.53 1.50
N CYS A 436 -6.64 20.89 0.34
CA CYS A 436 -5.36 21.57 0.24
C CYS A 436 -5.34 22.58 -0.91
N VAL A 437 -4.43 23.52 -0.82
CA VAL A 437 -4.08 24.44 -1.91
C VAL A 437 -2.73 24.03 -2.48
N VAL A 438 -2.70 23.73 -3.76
CA VAL A 438 -1.46 23.42 -4.52
C VAL A 438 -1.03 24.66 -5.28
N SER A 439 0.21 25.11 -5.06
CA SER A 439 0.79 26.31 -5.69
C SER A 439 2.18 26.01 -6.26
N LYS A 440 2.54 26.64 -7.39
CA LYS A 440 3.92 26.63 -7.89
C LYS A 440 4.83 27.44 -6.98
N VAL A 441 6.05 26.96 -6.75
CA VAL A 441 7.08 27.69 -6.00
C VAL A 441 7.76 28.70 -6.93
N GLU A 442 7.82 29.97 -6.48
CA GLU A 442 8.29 31.12 -7.31
C GLU A 442 9.76 31.50 -7.03
N ASP A 443 10.44 30.83 -6.11
CA ASP A 443 11.78 31.21 -5.65
C ASP A 443 12.93 30.78 -6.57
N GLY A 444 12.63 30.40 -7.80
CA GLY A 444 13.60 29.94 -8.80
C GLY A 444 14.10 28.51 -8.61
N ARG A 445 13.73 27.82 -7.51
CA ARG A 445 14.06 26.40 -7.28
C ARG A 445 13.11 25.45 -7.99
N GLY A 446 11.95 25.95 -8.41
CA GLY A 446 10.88 25.16 -9.03
C GLY A 446 10.15 24.26 -8.03
N GLY A 447 9.15 23.52 -8.52
CA GLY A 447 8.36 22.60 -7.71
C GLY A 447 7.04 23.19 -7.24
N TYR A 448 6.42 22.50 -6.26
CA TYR A 448 5.12 22.90 -5.73
C TYR A 448 5.13 22.85 -4.20
N VAL A 449 4.37 23.78 -3.62
CA VAL A 449 3.98 23.75 -2.21
C VAL A 449 2.51 23.32 -2.12
N VAL A 450 2.22 22.46 -1.17
CA VAL A 450 0.87 22.00 -0.86
C VAL A 450 0.56 22.37 0.58
N GLU A 451 -0.35 23.31 0.76
CA GLU A 451 -0.80 23.78 2.07
C GLU A 451 -2.16 23.15 2.42
N PHE A 452 -2.22 22.49 3.56
CA PHE A 452 -3.43 21.83 4.03
C PHE A 452 -4.36 22.79 4.76
N ALA A 453 -5.67 22.68 4.50
CA ALA A 453 -6.68 23.43 5.25
C ALA A 453 -6.63 23.10 6.75
N GLU A 454 -6.48 21.80 7.06
CA GLU A 454 -6.28 21.28 8.41
C GLU A 454 -4.97 20.50 8.49
N PRO A 455 -4.15 20.67 9.56
CA PRO A 455 -2.87 19.98 9.67
C PRO A 455 -3.00 18.46 9.61
N VAL A 456 -2.15 17.83 8.81
CA VAL A 456 -2.17 16.39 8.56
C VAL A 456 -1.16 15.66 9.44
N LEU A 457 -1.61 14.60 10.12
CA LEU A 457 -0.78 13.86 11.07
C LEU A 457 0.32 13.06 10.36
N ALA A 458 1.56 13.23 10.81
CA ALA A 458 2.73 12.39 10.55
C ALA A 458 2.99 12.15 9.05
N VAL A 459 3.08 13.20 8.28
CA VAL A 459 3.52 13.18 6.89
C VAL A 459 5.01 12.87 6.83
N ALA A 460 5.41 11.90 6.00
CA ALA A 460 6.79 11.43 5.94
C ALA A 460 7.42 11.76 4.58
N PRO A 461 8.61 12.36 4.52
CA PRO A 461 9.38 12.47 3.29
C PRO A 461 9.64 11.10 2.64
N GLY A 462 9.56 11.05 1.31
CA GLY A 462 9.62 9.82 0.51
C GLY A 462 8.26 9.15 0.27
N GLN A 463 7.23 9.42 1.09
CA GLN A 463 5.88 8.96 0.82
C GLN A 463 5.26 9.69 -0.37
N VAL A 464 4.18 9.12 -0.89
CA VAL A 464 3.45 9.67 -2.03
C VAL A 464 2.30 10.56 -1.54
N LEU A 465 2.21 11.73 -2.14
CA LEU A 465 1.05 12.60 -2.12
C LEU A 465 0.17 12.25 -3.32
N GLY A 466 -1.06 11.80 -3.12
CA GLY A 466 -2.05 11.71 -4.19
C GLY A 466 -2.96 12.94 -4.17
N LEU A 467 -3.44 13.37 -5.34
CA LEU A 467 -4.27 14.56 -5.54
C LEU A 467 -5.56 14.22 -6.29
N TRP A 468 -6.68 14.73 -5.78
CA TRP A 468 -8.01 14.49 -6.36
C TRP A 468 -8.80 15.78 -6.53
N ARG A 469 -9.66 15.76 -7.54
CA ARG A 469 -10.77 16.72 -7.71
C ARG A 469 -12.07 15.93 -7.53
N GLY A 470 -12.68 16.03 -6.34
CA GLY A 470 -13.78 15.15 -5.96
C GLY A 470 -13.37 13.67 -6.01
N GLU A 471 -14.05 12.89 -6.83
CA GLU A 471 -13.77 11.46 -7.00
C GLU A 471 -12.66 11.16 -8.03
N TRP A 472 -12.23 12.15 -8.82
CA TRP A 472 -11.25 12.00 -9.89
C TRP A 472 -9.83 12.20 -9.38
N CYS A 473 -8.99 11.18 -9.49
CA CYS A 473 -7.56 11.24 -9.22
C CYS A 473 -6.84 11.95 -10.37
N LEU A 474 -6.15 13.04 -10.07
CA LEU A 474 -5.42 13.85 -11.06
C LEU A 474 -3.98 13.42 -11.22
N GLY A 475 -3.37 12.90 -10.16
CA GLY A 475 -1.95 12.54 -10.17
C GLY A 475 -1.38 12.39 -8.77
N SER A 476 -0.06 12.32 -8.71
CA SER A 476 0.68 12.14 -7.47
C SER A 476 2.08 12.75 -7.51
N ALA A 477 2.70 12.87 -6.34
CA ALA A 477 4.07 13.36 -6.19
C ALA A 477 4.78 12.67 -5.03
N VAL A 478 6.11 12.63 -5.08
CA VAL A 478 6.93 12.20 -3.93
C VAL A 478 7.16 13.40 -3.00
N ILE A 479 6.85 13.23 -1.72
CA ILE A 479 7.02 14.25 -0.69
C ILE A 479 8.51 14.43 -0.40
N GLN A 480 9.04 15.63 -0.60
CA GLN A 480 10.45 15.94 -0.33
C GLN A 480 10.68 16.40 1.10
N SER A 481 9.88 17.37 1.52
CA SER A 481 10.00 17.94 2.87
C SER A 481 8.65 18.40 3.39
N VAL A 482 8.58 18.66 4.68
CA VAL A 482 7.38 19.09 5.37
C VAL A 482 7.69 20.25 6.32
N ASP A 483 6.77 21.19 6.44
CA ASP A 483 6.70 22.18 7.52
C ASP A 483 5.59 21.76 8.46
N THR A 484 5.91 21.71 9.74
CA THR A 484 4.96 21.34 10.79
C THR A 484 4.39 22.56 11.50
N VAL A 485 3.34 22.37 12.28
CA VAL A 485 2.80 23.43 13.15
C VAL A 485 3.88 23.93 14.14
N TYR A 486 4.79 23.08 14.56
CA TYR A 486 5.91 23.45 15.41
C TYR A 486 6.87 24.41 14.70
N ASP A 487 7.20 24.17 13.43
CA ASP A 487 8.09 25.03 12.65
C ASP A 487 7.49 26.43 12.46
N ASP A 488 6.16 26.55 12.32
CA ASP A 488 5.47 27.84 12.22
C ASP A 488 5.47 28.61 13.56
N GLN A 489 5.49 27.92 14.70
CA GLN A 489 5.53 28.53 16.05
C GLN A 489 6.95 28.99 16.46
N THR A 490 7.99 28.45 15.79
CA THR A 490 9.38 28.71 16.13
C THR A 490 10.10 29.66 15.16
N ARG A 491 9.42 30.06 14.08
CA ARG A 491 9.81 31.14 13.15
C ARG A 491 9.35 32.50 13.68
#